data_1826bddba1287ef83a2beef7b1d45b69
#
_entry.id   1826bddba1287ef83a2beef7b1d45b69
#
_cell.length_a   1.000
_cell.length_b   1.000
_cell.length_c   1.000
_cell.angle_alpha   90.00
_cell.angle_beta   90.00
_cell.angle_gamma   90.00
#
_symmetry.space_group_name_H-M   'P 1'
#
loop_
_entity.id
_entity.type
_entity.pdbx_description
1 polymer ?
#
loop_
_entity_poly.entity_id
_entity_poly.type
_entity_poly.pdbx_seq_one_letter_code
_entity_poly.pdbx_strand_id
1 'polypeptide(L)'
;LVDMRALGRELNRLAAVGYKIGVVSWLCKGGQADYNERVTKTKIEWLRKHIGAVEWNEIHIVEYGTPKQKVVDFPDGILFDDEIGNRKNWLGNAFDVDNIIEILKGME
;
A
#
# COMPACT_ATOMS: atom_id res chain seq x y z
N LEU A 1 7.93 -2.24 13.98
CA LEU A 1 8.16 -2.82 12.65
C LEU A 1 7.11 -3.87 12.33
N VAL A 2 6.60 -3.84 11.12
CA VAL A 2 5.60 -4.80 10.66
C VAL A 2 6.27 -6.13 10.30
N ASP A 3 5.72 -7.23 10.78
CA ASP A 3 6.16 -8.58 10.40
C ASP A 3 5.72 -8.85 8.95
N MET A 4 6.67 -8.81 8.02
CA MET A 4 6.39 -8.98 6.58
C MET A 4 5.86 -10.38 6.24
N ARG A 5 6.26 -11.41 6.97
CA ARG A 5 5.75 -12.76 6.77
C ARG A 5 4.27 -12.87 7.15
N ALA A 6 3.94 -12.35 8.33
CA ALA A 6 2.55 -12.32 8.77
C ALA A 6 1.69 -11.47 7.86
N LEU A 7 2.20 -10.32 7.43
CA LEU A 7 1.49 -9.45 6.48
C LEU A 7 1.19 -10.18 5.17
N GLY A 8 2.18 -10.84 4.60
CA GLY A 8 2.00 -11.60 3.35
C GLY A 8 0.96 -12.70 3.49
N ARG A 9 0.97 -13.44 4.60
CA ARG A 9 -0.02 -14.49 4.87
C ARG A 9 -1.45 -13.93 4.92
N GLU A 10 -1.63 -12.82 5.65
CA GLU A 10 -2.96 -12.22 5.79
C GLU A 10 -3.46 -11.64 4.47
N LEU A 11 -2.58 -10.99 3.71
CA LEU A 11 -2.95 -10.46 2.40
C LEU A 11 -3.34 -11.58 1.42
N ASN A 12 -2.59 -12.68 1.40
CA ASN A 12 -2.92 -13.83 0.56
C ASN A 12 -4.24 -14.48 0.97
N ARG A 13 -4.50 -14.60 2.27
CA ARG A 13 -5.77 -15.11 2.77
C ARG A 13 -6.94 -14.28 2.29
N LEU A 14 -6.82 -12.95 2.40
CA LEU A 14 -7.88 -12.02 1.97
C LEU A 14 -8.05 -12.02 0.46
N ALA A 15 -6.96 -12.06 -0.30
CA ALA A 15 -7.03 -12.16 -1.75
C ALA A 15 -7.78 -13.42 -2.19
N ALA A 16 -7.56 -14.54 -1.50
CA ALA A 16 -8.23 -15.80 -1.79
C ALA A 16 -9.75 -15.76 -1.58
N VAL A 17 -10.23 -14.89 -0.68
CA VAL A 17 -11.68 -14.71 -0.46
C VAL A 17 -12.26 -13.52 -1.26
N GLY A 18 -11.48 -12.94 -2.17
CA GLY A 18 -11.99 -11.97 -3.12
C GLY A 18 -11.59 -10.51 -2.92
N TYR A 19 -10.80 -10.21 -1.88
CA TYR A 19 -10.33 -8.83 -1.70
C TYR A 19 -9.31 -8.45 -2.77
N LYS A 20 -9.38 -7.22 -3.21
CA LYS A 20 -8.37 -6.61 -4.09
C LYS A 20 -7.29 -5.98 -3.23
N ILE A 21 -6.03 -6.26 -3.58
CA ILE A 21 -4.86 -5.82 -2.81
C ILE A 21 -4.06 -4.83 -3.66
N GLY A 22 -3.80 -3.66 -3.12
CA GLY A 22 -3.06 -2.64 -3.84
C GLY A 22 -2.02 -1.95 -2.97
N VAL A 23 -1.09 -1.28 -3.63
CA VAL A 23 -0.08 -0.41 -3.00
C VAL A 23 -0.11 0.93 -3.70
N VAL A 24 -0.06 1.99 -2.90
CA VAL A 24 0.17 3.34 -3.40
C VAL A 24 1.23 4.00 -2.52
N SER A 25 2.27 4.53 -3.12
CA SER A 25 3.40 5.12 -2.42
C SER A 25 3.84 6.41 -3.09
N TRP A 26 4.28 7.37 -2.28
CA TRP A 26 4.82 8.63 -2.77
C TRP A 26 6.32 8.54 -3.02
N LEU A 27 6.76 9.19 -4.09
CA LEU A 27 8.17 9.48 -4.33
C LEU A 27 8.66 10.60 -3.41
N CYS A 28 9.97 10.79 -3.34
CA CYS A 28 10.57 11.86 -2.54
C CYS A 28 10.15 13.24 -3.05
N LYS A 29 9.90 14.15 -2.12
CA LYS A 29 9.60 15.54 -2.45
C LYS A 29 10.79 16.17 -3.20
N GLY A 30 10.53 16.76 -4.36
CA GLY A 30 11.53 17.46 -5.15
C GLY A 30 12.55 16.57 -5.86
N GLY A 31 12.31 15.26 -5.94
CA GLY A 31 13.19 14.34 -6.64
C GLY A 31 13.20 14.59 -8.16
N GLN A 32 14.37 14.43 -8.79
CA GLN A 32 14.49 14.53 -10.24
C GLN A 32 14.01 13.26 -10.93
N ALA A 33 13.70 13.35 -12.23
CA ALA A 33 13.10 12.26 -13.00
C ALA A 33 13.92 10.95 -12.94
N ASP A 34 15.24 11.03 -13.14
CA ASP A 34 16.12 9.86 -13.12
C ASP A 34 16.16 9.20 -11.74
N TYR A 35 16.20 10.01 -10.68
CA TYR A 35 16.18 9.54 -9.32
C TYR A 35 14.84 8.87 -8.99
N ASN A 36 13.74 9.50 -9.39
CA ASN A 36 12.40 8.96 -9.16
C ASN A 36 12.19 7.64 -9.89
N GLU A 37 12.73 7.50 -11.10
CA GLU A 37 12.68 6.23 -11.84
C GLU A 37 13.40 5.11 -11.09
N ARG A 38 14.61 5.39 -10.56
CA ARG A 38 15.37 4.42 -9.77
C ARG A 38 14.65 4.04 -8.47
N VAL A 39 14.07 5.03 -7.79
CA VAL A 39 13.32 4.80 -6.54
C VAL A 39 12.08 3.95 -6.81
N THR A 40 11.35 4.24 -7.89
CA THR A 40 10.19 3.45 -8.30
C THR A 40 10.55 1.98 -8.50
N LYS A 41 11.61 1.74 -9.27
CA LYS A 41 12.10 0.38 -9.53
C LYS A 41 12.51 -0.32 -8.23
N THR A 42 13.23 0.36 -7.35
CA THR A 42 13.68 -0.17 -6.07
C THR A 42 12.50 -0.53 -5.17
N LYS A 43 11.47 0.31 -5.11
CA LYS A 43 10.26 0.03 -4.31
C LYS A 43 9.53 -1.21 -4.82
N ILE A 44 9.38 -1.34 -6.12
CA ILE A 44 8.72 -2.52 -6.72
C ILE A 44 9.54 -3.79 -6.45
N GLU A 45 10.85 -3.73 -6.61
CA GLU A 45 11.73 -4.85 -6.31
C GLU A 45 11.66 -5.25 -4.83
N TRP A 46 11.59 -4.27 -3.94
CA TRP A 46 11.46 -4.51 -2.50
C TRP A 46 10.16 -5.28 -2.19
N LEU A 47 9.04 -4.84 -2.77
CA LEU A 47 7.76 -5.52 -2.60
C LEU A 47 7.83 -6.98 -3.06
N ARG A 48 8.41 -7.21 -4.22
CA ARG A 48 8.55 -8.57 -4.77
C ARG A 48 9.45 -9.46 -3.94
N LYS A 49 10.48 -8.87 -3.32
CA LYS A 49 11.42 -9.62 -2.48
C LYS A 49 10.79 -9.98 -1.12
N HIS A 50 10.11 -9.04 -0.47
CA HIS A 50 9.63 -9.19 0.90
C HIS A 50 8.19 -9.68 1.01
N ILE A 51 7.38 -9.40 0.01
CA ILE A 51 5.96 -9.80 -0.05
C ILE A 51 5.66 -10.42 -1.43
N GLY A 52 6.58 -11.22 -1.93
CA GLY A 52 6.54 -11.73 -3.31
C GLY A 52 5.45 -12.73 -3.61
N ALA A 53 4.88 -13.37 -2.57
CA ALA A 53 3.77 -14.30 -2.73
C ALA A 53 2.42 -13.61 -2.95
N VAL A 54 2.35 -12.31 -2.73
CA VAL A 54 1.11 -11.53 -2.89
C VAL A 54 0.96 -11.09 -4.34
N GLU A 55 -0.19 -11.36 -4.94
CA GLU A 55 -0.57 -10.81 -6.23
C GLU A 55 -1.20 -9.44 -6.04
N TRP A 56 -0.47 -8.41 -6.45
CA TRP A 56 -0.94 -7.03 -6.34
C TRP A 56 -1.89 -6.71 -7.49
N ASN A 57 -3.12 -6.31 -7.19
CA ASN A 57 -4.08 -5.87 -8.19
C ASN A 57 -3.70 -4.53 -8.79
N GLU A 58 -3.08 -3.66 -7.99
CA GLU A 58 -2.56 -2.39 -8.47
C GLU A 58 -1.33 -1.98 -7.66
N ILE A 59 -0.35 -1.39 -8.32
CA ILE A 59 0.84 -0.79 -7.69
C ILE A 59 1.00 0.59 -8.29
N HIS A 60 0.92 1.62 -7.45
CA HIS A 60 1.09 3.01 -7.86
C HIS A 60 2.22 3.65 -7.07
N ILE A 61 3.27 4.05 -7.76
CA ILE A 61 4.37 4.86 -7.21
C ILE A 61 4.23 6.23 -7.87
N VAL A 62 3.84 7.22 -7.09
CA VAL A 62 3.39 8.51 -7.63
C VAL A 62 4.18 9.67 -7.02
N GLU A 63 4.09 10.83 -7.65
CA GLU A 63 4.77 12.03 -7.17
C GLU A 63 4.30 12.39 -5.76
N TYR A 64 5.22 12.96 -4.98
CA TYR A 64 4.94 13.45 -3.64
C TYR A 64 3.74 14.40 -3.66
N GLY A 65 2.82 14.17 -2.73
CA GLY A 65 1.62 15.01 -2.61
C GLY A 65 0.45 14.61 -3.49
N THR A 66 0.61 13.65 -4.39
CA THR A 66 -0.50 13.15 -5.20
C THR A 66 -1.58 12.59 -4.28
N PRO A 67 -2.84 13.04 -4.39
CA PRO A 67 -3.92 12.49 -3.59
C PRO A 67 -4.11 10.99 -3.87
N LYS A 68 -3.84 10.16 -2.87
CA LYS A 68 -3.86 8.70 -3.04
C LYS A 68 -5.23 8.17 -3.43
N GLN A 69 -6.30 8.78 -2.92
CA GLN A 69 -7.67 8.40 -3.25
C GLN A 69 -8.05 8.66 -4.71
N LYS A 70 -7.26 9.45 -5.42
CA LYS A 70 -7.52 9.78 -6.84
C LYS A 70 -6.81 8.86 -7.82
N VAL A 71 -5.85 8.05 -7.35
CA VAL A 71 -5.07 7.19 -8.25
C VAL A 71 -5.44 5.73 -8.15
N VAL A 72 -6.09 5.30 -7.07
CA VAL A 72 -6.46 3.89 -6.87
C VAL A 72 -7.85 3.60 -7.43
N ASP A 73 -8.08 2.32 -7.78
CA ASP A 73 -9.35 1.89 -8.35
C ASP A 73 -10.49 1.87 -7.32
N PHE A 74 -10.16 1.61 -6.04
CA PHE A 74 -11.16 1.49 -4.98
C PHE A 74 -10.83 2.40 -3.79
N PRO A 75 -11.07 3.72 -3.92
CA PRO A 75 -10.73 4.68 -2.87
C PRO A 75 -11.64 4.62 -1.64
N ASP A 76 -12.69 3.84 -1.69
CA ASP A 76 -13.62 3.58 -0.59
C ASP A 76 -13.29 2.29 0.18
N GLY A 77 -12.23 1.60 -0.20
CA GLY A 77 -11.74 0.42 0.51
C GLY A 77 -11.05 0.77 1.83
N ILE A 78 -10.20 -0.12 2.31
CA ILE A 78 -9.45 0.08 3.55
C ILE A 78 -8.05 0.54 3.21
N LEU A 79 -7.62 1.66 3.79
CA LEU A 79 -6.28 2.20 3.63
C LEU A 79 -5.47 1.99 4.91
N PHE A 80 -4.22 1.57 4.74
CA PHE A 80 -3.22 1.59 5.81
C PHE A 80 -2.12 2.56 5.41
N ASP A 81 -1.97 3.65 6.17
CA ASP A 81 -1.02 4.71 5.86
C ASP A 81 -0.56 5.37 7.17
N ASP A 82 0.72 5.65 7.31
CA ASP A 82 1.27 6.30 8.48
C ASP A 82 1.06 7.82 8.48
N GLU A 83 0.70 8.40 7.33
CA GLU A 83 0.43 9.82 7.18
C GLU A 83 -1.01 10.16 7.55
N ILE A 84 -1.18 11.00 8.58
CA ILE A 84 -2.52 11.38 9.02
C ILE A 84 -3.33 12.13 7.95
N GLY A 85 -2.66 12.96 7.15
CA GLY A 85 -3.31 13.68 6.05
C GLY A 85 -3.91 12.75 5.01
N ASN A 86 -3.19 11.69 4.66
CA ASN A 86 -3.68 10.68 3.72
C ASN A 86 -4.87 9.92 4.31
N ARG A 87 -4.83 9.59 5.59
CA ARG A 87 -5.95 8.91 6.26
C ARG A 87 -7.20 9.79 6.29
N LYS A 88 -7.05 11.08 6.57
CA LYS A 88 -8.18 12.03 6.63
C LYS A 88 -8.85 12.23 5.28
N ASN A 89 -8.09 12.18 4.21
CA ASN A 89 -8.60 12.43 2.85
C ASN A 89 -9.12 11.17 2.16
N TRP A 90 -8.94 10.01 2.77
CA TRP A 90 -9.42 8.75 2.23
C TRP A 90 -10.93 8.66 2.32
N LEU A 91 -11.58 8.03 1.33
CA LEU A 91 -13.05 7.95 1.27
C LEU A 91 -13.64 6.83 2.12
N GLY A 92 -12.88 5.79 2.36
CA GLY A 92 -13.29 4.65 3.19
C GLY A 92 -12.66 4.69 4.57
N ASN A 93 -12.54 3.53 5.20
CA ASN A 93 -11.87 3.39 6.49
C ASN A 93 -10.36 3.47 6.30
N ALA A 94 -9.70 4.22 7.17
CA ALA A 94 -8.25 4.38 7.10
C ALA A 94 -7.64 4.22 8.49
N PHE A 95 -6.53 3.50 8.55
CA PHE A 95 -5.85 3.14 9.79
C PHE A 95 -4.35 3.38 9.68
N ASP A 96 -3.70 3.57 10.83
CA ASP A 96 -2.25 3.58 10.89
C ASP A 96 -1.69 2.18 10.58
N VAL A 97 -0.51 2.14 9.95
CA VAL A 97 0.15 0.88 9.60
C VAL A 97 0.52 0.01 10.81
N ASP A 98 0.66 0.59 11.99
CA ASP A 98 1.02 -0.14 13.20
C ASP A 98 0.00 -1.23 13.57
N ASN A 99 -1.24 -1.06 13.14
CA ASN A 99 -2.33 -1.97 13.47
C ASN A 99 -2.72 -2.89 12.31
N ILE A 100 -1.95 -2.89 11.23
CA ILE A 100 -2.34 -3.57 9.98
C ILE A 100 -2.61 -5.07 10.19
N ILE A 101 -1.70 -5.77 10.85
CA ILE A 101 -1.83 -7.23 10.99
C ILE A 101 -3.04 -7.60 11.84
N GLU A 102 -3.27 -6.91 12.96
CA GLU A 102 -4.44 -7.13 13.81
C GLU A 102 -5.75 -6.91 13.06
N ILE A 103 -5.82 -5.82 12.31
CA ILE A 103 -7.03 -5.48 11.55
C ILE A 103 -7.27 -6.50 10.46
N LEU A 104 -6.22 -6.87 9.70
CA LEU A 104 -6.36 -7.88 8.64
C LEU A 104 -6.81 -9.24 9.19
N LYS A 105 -6.29 -9.66 10.35
CA LYS A 105 -6.70 -10.91 10.99
C LYS A 105 -8.18 -10.93 11.35
N GLY A 106 -8.76 -9.79 11.67
CA GLY A 106 -10.18 -9.66 12.00
C GLY A 106 -11.11 -9.63 10.78
N MET A 107 -10.57 -9.52 9.57
CA MET A 107 -11.37 -9.47 8.34
C MET A 107 -11.70 -10.88 7.83
N GLU A 108 -12.86 -10.99 7.23
CA GLU A 108 -13.37 -12.25 6.67
C GLU A 108 -13.66 -12.15 5.19
#